data_8d5b80ff742a828fe2a2064f4ccf09f8
#
_entry.id   8d5b80ff742a828fe2a2064f4ccf09f8
#
_cell.length_a   1.000
_cell.length_b   1.000
_cell.length_c   1.000
_cell.angle_alpha   90.00
_cell.angle_beta   90.00
_cell.angle_gamma   90.00
#
_symmetry.space_group_name_H-M   'P 1'
#
loop_
_entity.id
_entity.type
_entity.pdbx_description
1 polymer ?
#
loop_
_entity_poly.entity_id
_entity_poly.type
_entity_poly.pdbx_seq_one_letter_code
_entity_poly.pdbx_strand_id
1 'polypeptide(L)'
;MIGDLIWRDPIWLLALLALPAVVLLRGRRRVAVLLVPFAAAWHRPSFTAASRWPALLVVAGLALFIGALARPQRVEEQHDRRSEGYDIMLCLDLSGSMTFEDHPEPGTGPNRIDTIKPIVKEFIKNRPYDRIGMVVFGRQAYTLAPPTFDHDWILQQYTRLKIGIVDPDGTTIGDGLGMALNRLEQEQDYQGTQKRGAFIVLLTDGGESMVDSPNGPKPLSLVPPLEAAQIAKARGIPVYCIGVGSEGYIWAPYYDGDKIVTYTRQVSDLDPDLLREIARQTHGGFFRAEERDTLASAFKAIDATQKVDLKEKHHVVTTELFPWLAAPGLALLFAGALLALAPGASP
;
A
#
# COMPACT_ATOMS: atom_id res chain seq x y z
N MET A 1 2.07 1.55 -21.45
CA MET A 1 1.11 0.50 -21.85
C MET A 1 -0.07 1.19 -22.50
N ILE A 2 -0.51 0.75 -23.69
CA ILE A 2 -1.63 1.34 -24.44
C ILE A 2 -2.87 0.77 -23.76
N GLY A 3 -3.62 1.60 -23.01
CA GLY A 3 -4.88 1.18 -22.39
C GLY A 3 -5.91 0.84 -23.48
N ASP A 4 -6.73 -0.17 -23.23
CA ASP A 4 -7.75 -0.61 -24.17
C ASP A 4 -8.85 0.44 -24.30
N LEU A 5 -9.16 0.81 -25.58
CA LEU A 5 -10.24 1.72 -25.89
C LEU A 5 -11.55 0.92 -25.95
N ILE A 6 -12.49 1.22 -25.07
CA ILE A 6 -13.80 0.57 -25.02
C ILE A 6 -14.88 1.61 -25.26
N TRP A 7 -15.90 1.25 -26.06
CA TRP A 7 -17.10 2.05 -26.25
C TRP A 7 -18.15 1.61 -25.25
N ARG A 8 -18.55 2.51 -24.35
CA ARG A 8 -19.54 2.17 -23.31
C ARG A 8 -20.93 1.96 -23.90
N ASP A 9 -21.32 2.80 -24.85
CA ASP A 9 -22.65 2.80 -25.45
C ASP A 9 -22.54 2.69 -26.99
N PRO A 10 -22.05 1.56 -27.56
CA PRO A 10 -21.76 1.41 -28.99
C PRO A 10 -23.02 1.49 -29.89
N ILE A 11 -24.21 1.34 -29.31
CA ILE A 11 -25.47 1.43 -30.03
C ILE A 11 -25.68 2.79 -30.73
N TRP A 12 -25.09 3.87 -30.16
CA TRP A 12 -25.14 5.21 -30.77
C TRP A 12 -24.39 5.30 -32.09
N LEU A 13 -23.42 4.43 -32.34
CA LEU A 13 -22.71 4.39 -33.63
C LEU A 13 -23.65 4.01 -34.80
N LEU A 14 -24.78 3.30 -34.53
CA LEU A 14 -25.79 3.02 -35.53
C LEU A 14 -26.43 4.31 -36.08
N ALA A 15 -26.44 5.41 -35.31
CA ALA A 15 -26.94 6.69 -35.77
C ALA A 15 -26.11 7.29 -36.91
N LEU A 16 -24.85 6.83 -37.09
CA LEU A 16 -24.03 7.21 -38.25
C LEU A 16 -24.67 6.76 -39.58
N LEU A 17 -25.44 5.67 -39.58
CA LEU A 17 -26.15 5.18 -40.76
C LEU A 17 -27.28 6.11 -41.20
N ALA A 18 -27.77 6.97 -40.30
CA ALA A 18 -28.78 7.97 -40.61
C ALA A 18 -28.21 9.22 -41.32
N LEU A 19 -26.90 9.49 -41.22
CA LEU A 19 -26.27 10.68 -41.83
C LEU A 19 -26.43 10.75 -43.35
N PRO A 20 -26.24 9.65 -44.15
CA PRO A 20 -26.49 9.69 -45.59
C PRO A 20 -27.95 10.01 -45.93
N ALA A 21 -28.89 9.50 -45.13
CA ALA A 21 -30.31 9.77 -45.33
C ALA A 21 -30.63 11.27 -45.09
N VAL A 22 -30.03 11.88 -44.06
CA VAL A 22 -30.17 13.33 -43.80
C VAL A 22 -29.63 14.16 -44.96
N VAL A 23 -28.48 13.79 -45.51
CA VAL A 23 -27.88 14.48 -46.67
C VAL A 23 -28.77 14.36 -47.91
N LEU A 24 -29.32 13.16 -48.21
CA LEU A 24 -30.21 12.92 -49.33
C LEU A 24 -31.52 13.67 -49.19
N LEU A 25 -32.11 13.72 -48.02
CA LEU A 25 -33.35 14.44 -47.74
C LEU A 25 -33.17 15.97 -47.85
N ARG A 26 -32.02 16.50 -47.46
CA ARG A 26 -31.69 17.93 -47.62
C ARG A 26 -31.62 18.33 -49.10
N GLY A 27 -31.05 17.46 -49.96
CA GLY A 27 -30.98 17.69 -51.37
C GLY A 27 -32.33 17.68 -52.10
N ARG A 28 -33.42 17.13 -51.48
CA ARG A 28 -34.76 17.06 -52.04
C ARG A 28 -35.71 18.17 -51.59
N ARG A 29 -35.32 19.03 -50.64
CA ARG A 29 -36.15 20.15 -50.24
C ARG A 29 -36.22 21.15 -51.40
N ARG A 30 -37.36 21.25 -52.10
CA ARG A 30 -37.66 22.28 -53.04
C ARG A 30 -37.79 23.58 -52.27
N VAL A 31 -36.87 24.51 -52.51
CA VAL A 31 -36.97 25.89 -51.99
C VAL A 31 -38.19 26.52 -52.64
N ALA A 32 -39.10 27.06 -51.86
CA ALA A 32 -40.23 27.82 -52.41
C ALA A 32 -39.65 29.03 -53.13
N VAL A 33 -39.72 29.02 -54.43
CA VAL A 33 -39.29 30.15 -55.30
C VAL A 33 -40.40 31.17 -55.29
N LEU A 34 -40.17 32.30 -54.63
CA LEU A 34 -41.04 33.46 -54.73
C LEU A 34 -40.72 34.22 -56.02
N LEU A 35 -41.58 34.11 -57.00
CA LEU A 35 -41.44 34.89 -58.22
C LEU A 35 -41.85 36.35 -57.97
N VAL A 36 -40.87 37.21 -57.79
CA VAL A 36 -41.10 38.65 -57.63
C VAL A 36 -40.86 39.29 -58.98
N PRO A 37 -41.87 39.92 -59.61
CA PRO A 37 -41.69 40.67 -60.81
C PRO A 37 -40.73 41.85 -60.58
N PHE A 38 -39.81 42.08 -61.55
CA PHE A 38 -38.77 43.12 -61.49
C PHE A 38 -37.60 42.90 -60.51
N ALA A 39 -37.41 41.72 -59.97
CA ALA A 39 -36.28 41.40 -59.08
C ALA A 39 -34.90 41.64 -59.73
N ALA A 40 -34.79 41.56 -61.09
CA ALA A 40 -33.56 41.82 -61.83
C ALA A 40 -33.00 43.23 -61.65
N ALA A 41 -33.83 44.22 -61.32
CA ALA A 41 -33.39 45.58 -61.03
C ALA A 41 -32.76 45.75 -59.63
N TRP A 42 -33.01 44.82 -58.73
CA TRP A 42 -32.62 44.91 -57.32
C TRP A 42 -31.52 43.93 -56.91
N HIS A 43 -31.29 42.89 -57.75
CA HIS A 43 -30.31 41.86 -57.46
C HIS A 43 -29.34 41.68 -58.61
N ARG A 44 -28.08 41.95 -58.39
CA ARG A 44 -27.02 41.49 -59.29
C ARG A 44 -26.91 39.97 -59.09
N PRO A 45 -27.08 39.12 -60.12
CA PRO A 45 -26.90 37.70 -59.98
C PRO A 45 -25.45 37.40 -59.65
N SER A 46 -25.20 37.11 -58.40
CA SER A 46 -23.90 36.56 -58.02
C SER A 46 -23.92 35.07 -58.35
N PHE A 47 -23.20 34.68 -59.39
CA PHE A 47 -22.92 33.25 -59.67
C PHE A 47 -21.96 32.70 -58.63
N THR A 48 -22.41 32.62 -57.37
CA THR A 48 -21.69 31.87 -56.38
C THR A 48 -22.19 30.43 -56.44
N ALA A 49 -21.31 29.53 -56.89
CA ALA A 49 -21.57 28.10 -56.79
C ALA A 49 -21.95 27.78 -55.33
N ALA A 50 -23.12 27.20 -55.12
CA ALA A 50 -23.60 26.84 -53.78
C ALA A 50 -22.49 26.05 -53.06
N SER A 51 -21.90 26.71 -52.11
CA SER A 51 -20.78 26.10 -51.37
C SER A 51 -21.26 24.90 -50.59
N ARG A 52 -20.69 23.75 -50.88
CA ARG A 52 -21.01 22.49 -50.14
C ARG A 52 -20.32 22.43 -48.80
N TRP A 53 -19.38 23.34 -48.50
CA TRP A 53 -18.60 23.36 -47.28
C TRP A 53 -19.44 23.45 -46.00
N PRO A 54 -20.46 24.32 -45.86
CA PRO A 54 -21.27 24.38 -44.66
C PRO A 54 -21.97 23.07 -44.36
N ALA A 55 -22.46 22.36 -45.40
CA ALA A 55 -23.11 21.07 -45.24
C ALA A 55 -22.11 19.99 -44.79
N LEU A 56 -20.90 19.99 -45.37
CA LEU A 56 -19.85 19.04 -44.95
C LEU A 56 -19.43 19.26 -43.49
N LEU A 57 -19.28 20.51 -43.06
CA LEU A 57 -18.95 20.81 -41.67
C LEU A 57 -20.03 20.35 -40.69
N VAL A 58 -21.31 20.55 -41.02
CA VAL A 58 -22.42 20.07 -40.20
C VAL A 58 -22.45 18.55 -40.12
N VAL A 59 -22.25 17.84 -41.22
CA VAL A 59 -22.23 16.37 -41.28
C VAL A 59 -21.04 15.85 -40.45
N ALA A 60 -19.86 16.44 -40.62
CA ALA A 60 -18.68 16.08 -39.83
C ALA A 60 -18.86 16.34 -38.34
N GLY A 61 -19.45 17.49 -37.98
CA GLY A 61 -19.78 17.82 -36.59
C GLY A 61 -20.79 16.83 -35.98
N LEU A 62 -21.83 16.45 -36.72
CA LEU A 62 -22.78 15.44 -36.29
C LEU A 62 -22.13 14.06 -36.14
N ALA A 63 -21.25 13.67 -37.03
CA ALA A 63 -20.53 12.41 -36.91
C ALA A 63 -19.65 12.34 -35.64
N LEU A 64 -18.93 13.42 -35.35
CA LEU A 64 -18.14 13.51 -34.11
C LEU A 64 -19.04 13.51 -32.86
N PHE A 65 -20.19 14.16 -32.93
CA PHE A 65 -21.13 14.17 -31.81
C PHE A 65 -21.75 12.80 -31.55
N ILE A 66 -22.07 12.04 -32.59
CA ILE A 66 -22.51 10.64 -32.49
C ILE A 66 -21.39 9.77 -31.89
N GLY A 67 -20.14 9.98 -32.32
CA GLY A 67 -19.00 9.32 -31.69
C GLY A 67 -18.81 9.67 -30.21
N ALA A 68 -19.08 10.92 -29.83
CA ALA A 68 -19.06 11.34 -28.44
C ALA A 68 -20.17 10.66 -27.61
N LEU A 69 -21.38 10.52 -28.17
CA LEU A 69 -22.51 9.81 -27.53
C LEU A 69 -22.22 8.34 -27.30
N ALA A 70 -21.40 7.71 -28.15
CA ALA A 70 -20.95 6.35 -27.95
C ALA A 70 -20.01 6.17 -26.74
N ARG A 71 -19.61 7.28 -26.09
CA ARG A 71 -18.80 7.33 -24.85
C ARG A 71 -17.54 6.48 -24.95
N PRO A 72 -16.57 6.86 -25.78
CA PRO A 72 -15.26 6.19 -25.76
C PRO A 72 -14.60 6.39 -24.43
N GLN A 73 -14.18 5.29 -23.81
CA GLN A 73 -13.48 5.25 -22.52
C GLN A 73 -12.13 4.59 -22.68
N ARG A 74 -11.14 5.15 -22.04
CA ARG A 74 -9.86 4.49 -21.87
C ARG A 74 -9.88 3.75 -20.55
N VAL A 75 -9.69 2.46 -20.60
CA VAL A 75 -9.63 1.59 -19.43
C VAL A 75 -8.15 1.43 -19.07
N GLU A 76 -7.79 1.92 -17.89
CA GLU A 76 -6.49 1.63 -17.28
C GLU A 76 -6.72 0.72 -16.08
N GLU A 77 -6.23 -0.51 -16.17
CA GLU A 77 -6.15 -1.38 -15.00
C GLU A 77 -5.06 -0.83 -14.08
N GLN A 78 -5.46 -0.06 -13.10
CA GLN A 78 -4.57 0.31 -12.01
C GLN A 78 -4.55 -0.82 -10.99
N HIS A 79 -3.46 -1.56 -10.99
CA HIS A 79 -3.17 -2.52 -9.93
C HIS A 79 -2.76 -1.72 -8.70
N ASP A 80 -3.74 -1.37 -7.86
CA ASP A 80 -3.42 -0.77 -6.56
C ASP A 80 -2.99 -1.88 -5.59
N ARG A 81 -1.75 -2.35 -5.79
CA ARG A 81 -1.11 -3.37 -4.94
C ARG A 81 -0.92 -2.90 -3.49
N ARG A 82 -1.12 -1.61 -3.21
CA ARG A 82 -1.00 -1.04 -1.86
C ARG A 82 -2.14 -1.42 -0.92
N SER A 83 -3.30 -1.82 -1.45
CA SER A 83 -4.44 -2.21 -0.62
C SER A 83 -4.39 -3.65 -0.10
N GLU A 84 -3.46 -4.47 -0.56
CA GLU A 84 -3.45 -5.92 -0.37
C GLU A 84 -2.37 -6.44 0.60
N GLY A 85 -1.50 -5.57 1.12
CA GLY A 85 -0.47 -5.97 2.07
C GLY A 85 -0.94 -5.96 3.53
N TYR A 86 -0.06 -6.38 4.42
CA TYR A 86 -0.25 -6.39 5.86
C TYR A 86 0.30 -5.14 6.52
N ASP A 87 -0.20 -4.88 7.73
CA ASP A 87 0.39 -3.96 8.68
C ASP A 87 1.21 -4.79 9.67
N ILE A 88 2.51 -4.68 9.62
CA ILE A 88 3.44 -5.49 10.39
C ILE A 88 4.11 -4.64 11.44
N MET A 89 4.05 -5.06 12.71
CA MET A 89 4.87 -4.46 13.76
C MET A 89 6.00 -5.41 14.15
N LEU A 90 7.23 -4.94 14.00
CA LEU A 90 8.42 -5.61 14.53
C LEU A 90 8.67 -5.11 15.95
N CYS A 91 8.58 -6.00 16.93
CA CYS A 91 8.93 -5.74 18.33
C CYS A 91 10.30 -6.33 18.60
N LEU A 92 11.29 -5.46 18.78
CA LEU A 92 12.69 -5.84 18.92
C LEU A 92 13.18 -5.61 20.32
N ASP A 93 13.68 -6.65 20.92
CA ASP A 93 14.38 -6.59 22.21
C ASP A 93 15.72 -5.88 22.06
N LEU A 94 15.97 -4.88 22.90
CA LEU A 94 17.24 -4.17 23.05
C LEU A 94 17.74 -4.20 24.50
N SER A 95 17.33 -5.21 25.28
CA SER A 95 17.86 -5.49 26.61
C SER A 95 19.37 -5.84 26.54
N GLY A 96 20.01 -5.77 27.68
CA GLY A 96 21.45 -6.02 27.78
C GLY A 96 21.87 -7.42 27.32
N SER A 97 21.00 -8.43 27.47
CA SER A 97 21.24 -9.81 27.03
C SER A 97 21.41 -9.94 25.51
N MET A 98 20.87 -9.01 24.73
CA MET A 98 21.07 -8.97 23.27
C MET A 98 22.53 -8.69 22.85
N THR A 99 23.40 -8.28 23.78
CA THR A 99 24.85 -8.18 23.54
C THR A 99 25.59 -9.51 23.75
N PHE A 100 24.90 -10.53 24.27
CA PHE A 100 25.52 -11.81 24.60
C PHE A 100 25.88 -12.59 23.33
N GLU A 101 26.87 -13.49 23.50
CA GLU A 101 27.39 -14.34 22.43
C GLU A 101 27.04 -15.81 22.70
N ASP A 102 26.45 -16.46 21.72
CA ASP A 102 26.02 -17.87 21.78
C ASP A 102 27.07 -18.80 21.15
N HIS A 103 28.32 -18.36 21.05
CA HIS A 103 29.42 -19.15 20.46
C HIS A 103 30.15 -19.99 21.50
N PRO A 104 30.80 -21.08 21.09
CA PRO A 104 31.55 -21.94 22.02
C PRO A 104 32.68 -21.20 22.76
N GLU A 105 33.30 -20.24 22.09
CA GLU A 105 34.39 -19.42 22.65
C GLU A 105 34.01 -17.94 22.58
N PRO A 106 34.29 -17.15 23.63
CA PRO A 106 33.95 -15.74 23.68
C PRO A 106 34.77 -14.93 22.66
N GLY A 107 34.12 -13.93 22.04
CA GLY A 107 34.74 -13.05 21.06
C GLY A 107 34.99 -13.68 19.68
N THR A 108 34.45 -14.87 19.41
CA THR A 108 34.68 -15.58 18.13
C THR A 108 33.58 -15.32 17.09
N GLY A 109 32.47 -14.69 17.48
CA GLY A 109 31.37 -14.44 16.55
C GLY A 109 30.54 -13.20 16.89
N PRO A 110 29.50 -12.93 16.12
CA PRO A 110 28.61 -11.82 16.38
C PRO A 110 27.76 -12.05 17.63
N ASN A 111 27.39 -10.98 18.31
CA ASN A 111 26.40 -11.02 19.38
C ASN A 111 24.99 -11.22 18.79
N ARG A 112 23.97 -11.41 19.66
CA ARG A 112 22.59 -11.71 19.25
C ARG A 112 22.01 -10.62 18.38
N ILE A 113 22.16 -9.33 18.74
CA ILE A 113 21.62 -8.24 17.94
C ILE A 113 22.27 -8.13 16.57
N ASP A 114 23.57 -8.36 16.45
CA ASP A 114 24.28 -8.32 15.16
C ASP A 114 23.94 -9.53 14.29
N THR A 115 23.57 -10.65 14.88
CA THR A 115 23.06 -11.84 14.19
C THR A 115 21.70 -11.59 13.57
N ILE A 116 20.79 -10.88 14.25
CA ILE A 116 19.43 -10.65 13.74
C ILE A 116 19.36 -9.51 12.72
N LYS A 117 20.24 -8.51 12.80
CA LYS A 117 20.21 -7.32 11.94
C LYS A 117 20.11 -7.62 10.43
N PRO A 118 20.99 -8.45 9.84
CA PRO A 118 20.93 -8.71 8.41
C PRO A 118 19.63 -9.41 7.97
N ILE A 119 19.08 -10.27 8.83
CA ILE A 119 17.90 -11.09 8.51
C ILE A 119 16.62 -10.24 8.57
N VAL A 120 16.47 -9.42 9.61
CA VAL A 120 15.36 -8.46 9.69
C VAL A 120 15.42 -7.46 8.52
N LYS A 121 16.64 -7.02 8.13
CA LYS A 121 16.81 -6.18 6.95
C LYS A 121 16.33 -6.86 5.66
N GLU A 122 16.63 -8.14 5.49
CA GLU A 122 16.17 -8.93 4.35
C GLU A 122 14.63 -9.12 4.39
N PHE A 123 14.07 -9.43 5.55
CA PHE A 123 12.64 -9.52 5.75
C PHE A 123 11.89 -8.25 5.33
N ILE A 124 12.36 -7.06 5.75
CA ILE A 124 11.78 -5.77 5.37
C ILE A 124 11.84 -5.57 3.85
N LYS A 125 12.99 -5.87 3.22
CA LYS A 125 13.18 -5.69 1.77
C LYS A 125 12.28 -6.59 0.91
N ASN A 126 11.96 -7.78 1.40
CA ASN A 126 11.16 -8.76 0.66
C ASN A 126 9.65 -8.48 0.73
N ARG A 127 9.23 -7.38 1.38
CA ARG A 127 7.81 -7.05 1.60
C ARG A 127 7.39 -5.69 1.07
N PRO A 128 7.54 -5.43 -0.24
CA PRO A 128 7.36 -4.09 -0.83
C PRO A 128 5.92 -3.55 -0.75
N TYR A 129 4.94 -4.39 -0.41
CA TYR A 129 3.52 -4.03 -0.37
C TYR A 129 2.95 -3.94 1.06
N ASP A 130 3.74 -4.35 2.07
CA ASP A 130 3.36 -4.29 3.46
C ASP A 130 3.75 -2.95 4.07
N ARG A 131 2.96 -2.45 5.04
CA ARG A 131 3.42 -1.38 5.91
C ARG A 131 4.15 -2.01 7.08
N ILE A 132 5.33 -1.54 7.35
CA ILE A 132 6.15 -2.06 8.44
C ILE A 132 6.35 -0.94 9.46
N GLY A 133 6.08 -1.25 10.71
CA GLY A 133 6.41 -0.42 11.86
C GLY A 133 7.38 -1.13 12.77
N MET A 134 7.94 -0.40 13.72
CA MET A 134 8.95 -0.93 14.62
C MET A 134 8.79 -0.37 16.04
N VAL A 135 8.72 -1.26 17.00
CA VAL A 135 8.80 -1.00 18.43
C VAL A 135 10.09 -1.62 18.94
N VAL A 136 10.79 -0.90 19.77
CA VAL A 136 11.97 -1.40 20.48
C VAL A 136 11.69 -1.38 21.98
N PHE A 137 12.17 -2.35 22.70
CA PHE A 137 11.97 -2.43 24.14
C PHE A 137 13.22 -2.97 24.87
N GLY A 138 13.36 -2.60 26.08
CA GLY A 138 14.26 -3.07 27.11
C GLY A 138 13.51 -2.90 28.42
N ARG A 139 14.00 -2.07 29.33
CA ARG A 139 13.26 -1.69 30.54
C ARG A 139 11.96 -0.93 30.26
N GLN A 140 11.88 -0.24 29.14
CA GLN A 140 10.71 0.47 28.63
C GLN A 140 10.56 0.24 27.14
N ALA A 141 9.34 0.36 26.62
CA ALA A 141 9.05 0.22 25.21
C ALA A 141 8.89 1.58 24.52
N TYR A 142 9.41 1.70 23.29
CA TYR A 142 9.33 2.90 22.46
C TYR A 142 8.97 2.56 21.03
N THR A 143 8.14 3.39 20.39
CA THR A 143 7.91 3.31 18.96
C THR A 143 9.07 3.94 18.22
N LEU A 144 9.84 3.14 17.49
CA LEU A 144 10.90 3.63 16.62
C LEU A 144 10.34 4.14 15.29
N ALA A 145 9.35 3.43 14.74
CA ALA A 145 8.67 3.76 13.49
C ALA A 145 7.21 3.34 13.54
N PRO A 146 6.25 4.20 13.17
CA PRO A 146 4.88 3.77 12.92
C PRO A 146 4.82 2.95 11.61
N PRO A 147 3.75 2.17 11.36
CA PRO A 147 3.57 1.43 10.12
C PRO A 147 3.64 2.33 8.89
N THR A 148 4.62 2.11 8.01
CA THR A 148 4.87 2.92 6.81
C THR A 148 5.29 2.07 5.62
N PHE A 149 5.06 2.58 4.41
CA PHE A 149 5.60 2.02 3.16
C PHE A 149 7.03 2.50 2.85
N ASP A 150 7.55 3.48 3.61
CA ASP A 150 8.91 3.97 3.42
C ASP A 150 9.91 3.04 4.11
N HIS A 151 10.18 1.92 3.45
CA HIS A 151 11.11 0.91 3.96
C HIS A 151 12.55 1.41 3.99
N ASP A 152 12.94 2.33 3.13
CA ASP A 152 14.28 2.90 3.13
C ASP A 152 14.52 3.71 4.40
N TRP A 153 13.53 4.49 4.81
CA TRP A 153 13.58 5.22 6.07
C TRP A 153 13.64 4.26 7.28
N ILE A 154 12.80 3.20 7.31
CA ILE A 154 12.84 2.18 8.37
C ILE A 154 14.21 1.52 8.44
N LEU A 155 14.79 1.13 7.31
CA LEU A 155 16.11 0.50 7.25
C LEU A 155 17.23 1.43 7.74
N GLN A 156 17.11 2.73 7.50
CA GLN A 156 18.03 3.72 8.06
C GLN A 156 17.91 3.79 9.58
N GLN A 157 16.69 3.83 10.14
CA GLN A 157 16.49 3.80 11.59
C GLN A 157 17.01 2.50 12.19
N TYR A 158 16.67 1.35 11.57
CA TYR A 158 17.10 0.03 12.02
C TYR A 158 18.61 -0.14 12.03
N THR A 159 19.31 0.37 11.02
CA THR A 159 20.78 0.30 10.97
C THR A 159 21.47 1.07 12.10
N ARG A 160 20.81 2.11 12.61
CA ARG A 160 21.31 2.94 13.74
C ARG A 160 21.02 2.33 15.10
N LEU A 161 20.22 1.26 15.16
CA LEU A 161 19.91 0.61 16.43
C LEU A 161 21.17 0.06 17.11
N LYS A 162 21.32 0.44 18.36
CA LYS A 162 22.36 -0.04 19.27
C LYS A 162 21.75 -0.29 20.64
N ILE A 163 22.31 -1.23 21.38
CA ILE A 163 21.99 -1.41 22.79
C ILE A 163 22.34 -0.11 23.52
N GLY A 164 21.47 0.33 24.42
CA GLY A 164 21.60 1.61 25.13
C GLY A 164 20.82 2.78 24.50
N ILE A 165 20.14 2.59 23.36
CA ILE A 165 19.13 3.55 22.86
C ILE A 165 17.92 3.59 23.78
N VAL A 166 17.54 2.44 24.32
CA VAL A 166 16.61 2.26 25.43
C VAL A 166 17.39 1.77 26.64
N ASP A 167 16.83 1.97 27.85
CA ASP A 167 17.44 1.44 29.06
C ASP A 167 17.54 -0.08 28.96
N PRO A 168 18.77 -0.67 28.93
CA PRO A 168 18.97 -2.08 28.69
C PRO A 168 18.73 -2.95 29.95
N ASP A 169 18.54 -2.34 31.13
CA ASP A 169 18.45 -3.03 32.42
C ASP A 169 17.04 -3.59 32.67
N GLY A 170 16.63 -4.57 31.87
CA GLY A 170 15.35 -5.26 31.98
C GLY A 170 14.70 -5.48 30.62
N THR A 171 13.71 -6.38 30.64
CA THR A 171 12.97 -6.81 29.46
C THR A 171 11.47 -6.70 29.72
N THR A 172 10.78 -5.81 28.99
CA THR A 172 9.34 -5.55 29.14
C THR A 172 8.59 -5.99 27.89
N ILE A 173 8.43 -7.31 27.73
CA ILE A 173 7.74 -7.94 26.58
C ILE A 173 6.30 -7.43 26.49
N GLY A 174 5.61 -7.36 27.62
CA GLY A 174 4.22 -6.95 27.68
C GLY A 174 3.99 -5.52 27.20
N ASP A 175 4.87 -4.58 27.59
CA ASP A 175 4.81 -3.18 27.15
C ASP A 175 5.16 -3.06 25.65
N GLY A 176 6.13 -3.86 25.17
CA GLY A 176 6.48 -3.93 23.75
C GLY A 176 5.29 -4.34 22.89
N LEU A 177 4.58 -5.42 23.29
CA LEU A 177 3.37 -5.89 22.62
C LEU A 177 2.24 -4.87 22.73
N GLY A 178 2.00 -4.30 23.92
CA GLY A 178 0.97 -3.29 24.16
C GLY A 178 1.16 -2.06 23.26
N MET A 179 2.41 -1.59 23.13
CA MET A 179 2.75 -0.47 22.27
C MET A 179 2.54 -0.79 20.78
N ALA A 180 2.93 -1.99 20.34
CA ALA A 180 2.71 -2.44 18.97
C ALA A 180 1.22 -2.52 18.61
N LEU A 181 0.41 -3.07 19.51
CA LEU A 181 -1.04 -3.13 19.36
C LEU A 181 -1.69 -1.76 19.27
N ASN A 182 -1.26 -0.83 20.10
CA ASN A 182 -1.74 0.55 20.08
C ASN A 182 -1.40 1.25 18.75
N ARG A 183 -0.19 1.03 18.21
CA ARG A 183 0.20 1.61 16.93
C ARG A 183 -0.60 1.05 15.77
N LEU A 184 -0.85 -0.25 15.73
CA LEU A 184 -1.70 -0.87 14.71
C LEU A 184 -3.14 -0.34 14.76
N GLU A 185 -3.69 -0.13 15.96
CA GLU A 185 -5.03 0.43 16.13
C GLU A 185 -5.13 1.87 15.63
N GLN A 186 -4.21 2.73 16.06
CA GLN A 186 -4.17 4.13 15.64
C GLN A 186 -4.10 4.27 14.11
N GLU A 187 -3.34 3.43 13.44
CA GLU A 187 -3.20 3.45 11.98
C GLU A 187 -4.45 2.92 11.27
N GLN A 188 -5.15 1.94 11.84
CA GLN A 188 -6.40 1.43 11.29
C GLN A 188 -7.54 2.45 11.41
N ASP A 189 -7.60 3.19 12.50
CA ASP A 189 -8.61 4.23 12.72
C ASP A 189 -8.40 5.44 11.80
N TYR A 190 -7.14 5.77 11.50
CA TYR A 190 -6.81 6.92 10.65
C TYR A 190 -7.16 6.71 9.16
N GLN A 191 -7.15 5.47 8.68
CA GLN A 191 -7.35 5.15 7.25
C GLN A 191 -8.79 4.81 6.84
N GLY A 192 -9.75 4.78 7.76
CA GLY A 192 -11.16 4.56 7.43
C GLY A 192 -11.47 3.13 6.96
N THR A 193 -12.15 2.97 5.85
CA THR A 193 -12.98 1.82 5.48
C THR A 193 -12.26 0.51 5.07
N GLN A 194 -10.94 0.48 4.91
CA GLN A 194 -10.22 -0.74 4.50
C GLN A 194 -9.30 -1.23 5.61
N LYS A 195 -9.81 -2.18 6.40
CA LYS A 195 -8.97 -2.89 7.37
C LYS A 195 -8.00 -3.82 6.63
N ARG A 196 -6.70 -3.51 6.72
CA ARG A 196 -5.63 -4.42 6.28
C ARG A 196 -5.47 -5.53 7.32
N GLY A 197 -5.03 -6.71 6.90
CA GLY A 197 -4.56 -7.72 7.83
C GLY A 197 -3.38 -7.17 8.64
N ALA A 198 -3.26 -7.54 9.90
CA ALA A 198 -2.15 -7.10 10.74
C ALA A 198 -1.57 -8.26 11.53
N PHE A 199 -0.28 -8.23 11.80
CA PHE A 199 0.38 -9.14 12.72
C PHE A 199 1.62 -8.52 13.36
N ILE A 200 2.06 -9.12 14.45
CA ILE A 200 3.24 -8.68 15.20
C ILE A 200 4.31 -9.77 15.12
N VAL A 201 5.57 -9.38 14.94
CA VAL A 201 6.73 -10.26 15.08
C VAL A 201 7.53 -9.79 16.28
N LEU A 202 7.52 -10.58 17.33
CA LEU A 202 8.26 -10.36 18.57
C LEU A 202 9.59 -11.11 18.50
N LEU A 203 10.71 -10.39 18.60
CA LEU A 203 12.06 -10.94 18.72
C LEU A 203 12.62 -10.59 20.09
N THR A 204 12.94 -11.62 20.87
CA THR A 204 13.53 -11.48 22.21
C THR A 204 14.46 -12.65 22.48
N ASP A 205 15.43 -12.44 23.32
CA ASP A 205 16.39 -13.43 23.79
C ASP A 205 16.22 -13.81 25.26
N GLY A 206 15.25 -13.17 25.95
CA GLY A 206 14.99 -13.38 27.37
C GLY A 206 13.51 -13.59 27.68
N GLY A 207 13.25 -13.77 28.96
CA GLY A 207 11.92 -13.73 29.54
C GLY A 207 11.51 -12.34 30.00
N GLU A 208 10.28 -12.20 30.43
CA GLU A 208 9.80 -10.97 31.08
C GLU A 208 10.55 -10.73 32.39
N SER A 209 11.11 -9.54 32.56
CA SER A 209 11.77 -9.17 33.82
C SER A 209 10.75 -9.07 34.96
N MET A 210 11.12 -9.56 36.13
CA MET A 210 10.29 -9.54 37.32
C MET A 210 10.85 -8.54 38.33
N VAL A 211 9.95 -7.88 39.03
CA VAL A 211 10.31 -6.99 40.16
C VAL A 211 9.65 -7.46 41.44
N ASP A 212 10.39 -7.36 42.53
CA ASP A 212 9.86 -7.68 43.85
C ASP A 212 8.76 -6.71 44.26
N SER A 213 7.66 -7.27 44.74
CA SER A 213 6.51 -6.49 45.21
C SER A 213 6.04 -7.08 46.54
N PRO A 214 5.38 -6.27 47.41
CA PRO A 214 4.83 -6.74 48.68
C PRO A 214 3.89 -7.95 48.57
N ASN A 215 3.28 -8.12 47.37
CA ASN A 215 2.35 -9.20 47.07
C ASN A 215 3.01 -10.35 46.25
N GLY A 216 4.35 -10.41 46.22
CA GLY A 216 5.14 -11.34 45.45
C GLY A 216 5.71 -10.76 44.17
N PRO A 217 6.57 -11.50 43.44
CA PRO A 217 7.15 -11.06 42.17
C PRO A 217 6.05 -10.71 41.15
N LYS A 218 6.21 -9.57 40.49
CA LYS A 218 5.32 -9.14 39.40
C LYS A 218 6.14 -8.77 38.16
N PRO A 219 5.54 -8.85 36.94
CA PRO A 219 6.16 -8.40 35.73
C PRO A 219 6.63 -6.93 35.84
N LEU A 220 7.77 -6.63 35.24
CA LEU A 220 8.29 -5.24 35.15
C LEU A 220 7.39 -4.42 34.21
N SER A 221 6.83 -5.05 33.17
CA SER A 221 5.86 -4.42 32.27
C SER A 221 4.64 -3.87 33.01
N LEU A 222 4.15 -2.73 32.53
CA LEU A 222 2.88 -2.15 32.99
C LEU A 222 1.69 -3.04 32.60
N VAL A 223 1.74 -3.63 31.40
CA VAL A 223 0.80 -4.63 30.92
C VAL A 223 1.49 -6.00 30.92
N PRO A 224 1.04 -6.97 31.71
CA PRO A 224 1.62 -8.30 31.70
C PRO A 224 1.61 -8.93 30.29
N PRO A 225 2.64 -9.70 29.88
CA PRO A 225 2.74 -10.24 28.52
C PRO A 225 1.53 -11.06 28.06
N LEU A 226 0.96 -11.89 28.94
CA LEU A 226 -0.22 -12.70 28.64
C LEU A 226 -1.50 -11.85 28.53
N GLU A 227 -1.59 -10.73 29.24
CA GLU A 227 -2.69 -9.77 29.07
C GLU A 227 -2.59 -9.05 27.75
N ALA A 228 -1.38 -8.61 27.35
CA ALA A 228 -1.14 -8.07 26.01
C ALA A 228 -1.51 -9.09 24.92
N ALA A 229 -1.20 -10.38 25.11
CA ALA A 229 -1.60 -11.44 24.20
C ALA A 229 -3.12 -11.62 24.12
N GLN A 230 -3.85 -11.49 25.24
CA GLN A 230 -5.33 -11.51 25.22
C GLN A 230 -5.91 -10.33 24.44
N ILE A 231 -5.34 -9.15 24.57
CA ILE A 231 -5.74 -7.97 23.78
C ILE A 231 -5.49 -8.24 22.28
N ALA A 232 -4.31 -8.77 21.92
CA ALA A 232 -3.99 -9.15 20.55
C ALA A 232 -5.00 -10.15 19.98
N LYS A 233 -5.34 -11.19 20.76
CA LYS A 233 -6.36 -12.18 20.40
C LYS A 233 -7.73 -11.56 20.18
N ALA A 234 -8.17 -10.67 21.08
CA ALA A 234 -9.47 -10.01 20.97
C ALA A 234 -9.58 -9.13 19.71
N ARG A 235 -8.45 -8.62 19.22
CA ARG A 235 -8.34 -7.82 18.00
C ARG A 235 -8.08 -8.66 16.74
N GLY A 236 -7.88 -9.98 16.88
CA GLY A 236 -7.56 -10.89 15.79
C GLY A 236 -6.18 -10.62 15.18
N ILE A 237 -5.22 -10.15 15.97
CA ILE A 237 -3.85 -9.85 15.55
C ILE A 237 -2.93 -10.99 16.01
N PRO A 238 -2.43 -11.86 15.09
CA PRO A 238 -1.48 -12.89 15.42
C PRO A 238 -0.15 -12.32 15.89
N VAL A 239 0.47 -12.95 16.90
CA VAL A 239 1.82 -12.64 17.36
C VAL A 239 2.75 -13.82 17.07
N TYR A 240 3.74 -13.57 16.22
CA TYR A 240 4.80 -14.53 15.91
C TYR A 240 5.98 -14.24 16.82
N CYS A 241 6.30 -15.20 17.69
CA CYS A 241 7.38 -15.07 18.64
C CYS A 241 8.63 -15.77 18.12
N ILE A 242 9.74 -15.06 18.09
CA ILE A 242 11.06 -15.58 17.71
C ILE A 242 11.98 -15.44 18.92
N GLY A 243 12.29 -16.58 19.57
CA GLY A 243 13.29 -16.65 20.63
C GLY A 243 14.69 -16.72 20.03
N VAL A 244 15.53 -15.72 20.33
CA VAL A 244 16.89 -15.63 19.81
C VAL A 244 17.88 -16.18 20.84
N GLY A 245 18.83 -16.97 20.38
CA GLY A 245 19.90 -17.51 21.22
C GLY A 245 19.73 -18.99 21.58
N SER A 246 20.82 -19.55 22.12
CA SER A 246 20.92 -20.94 22.51
C SER A 246 20.47 -21.19 23.94
N GLU A 247 20.12 -22.44 24.26
CA GLU A 247 19.94 -22.87 25.65
C GLU A 247 21.29 -23.16 26.31
N GLY A 248 21.30 -22.93 27.61
CA GLY A 248 22.45 -23.28 28.42
C GLY A 248 23.38 -22.09 28.68
N TYR A 249 24.67 -22.34 28.59
CA TYR A 249 25.65 -21.33 28.94
C TYR A 249 26.01 -20.46 27.75
N ILE A 250 26.03 -19.16 27.98
CA ILE A 250 26.31 -18.10 27.04
C ILE A 250 27.41 -17.18 27.58
N TRP A 251 28.01 -16.37 26.73
CA TRP A 251 29.05 -15.43 27.12
C TRP A 251 28.49 -14.01 27.18
N ALA A 252 28.52 -13.43 28.37
CA ALA A 252 28.13 -12.06 28.61
C ALA A 252 29.39 -11.18 28.61
N PRO A 253 29.54 -10.22 27.67
CA PRO A 253 30.65 -9.29 27.63
C PRO A 253 30.55 -8.29 28.82
N TYR A 254 31.64 -8.03 29.47
CA TYR A 254 31.75 -6.97 30.45
C TYR A 254 32.47 -5.77 29.80
N TYR A 255 31.81 -4.63 29.85
CA TYR A 255 32.29 -3.41 29.21
C TYR A 255 32.93 -2.46 30.25
N ASP A 256 34.05 -1.85 29.86
CA ASP A 256 34.60 -0.64 30.52
C ASP A 256 34.61 0.48 29.46
N GLY A 257 33.62 1.36 29.55
CA GLY A 257 33.30 2.28 28.45
C GLY A 257 32.85 1.52 27.20
N ASP A 258 33.50 1.77 26.04
CA ASP A 258 33.19 1.13 24.77
C ASP A 258 33.99 -0.16 24.52
N LYS A 259 34.83 -0.60 25.46
CA LYS A 259 35.72 -1.75 25.30
C LYS A 259 35.23 -2.95 26.10
N ILE A 260 35.21 -4.11 25.48
CA ILE A 260 35.01 -5.38 26.17
C ILE A 260 36.33 -5.70 26.92
N VAL A 261 36.25 -5.83 28.23
CA VAL A 261 37.39 -6.14 29.09
C VAL A 261 37.50 -7.64 29.35
N THR A 262 36.36 -8.28 29.56
CA THR A 262 36.27 -9.71 29.85
C THR A 262 34.91 -10.26 29.47
N TYR A 263 34.80 -11.57 29.51
CA TYR A 263 33.52 -12.28 29.33
C TYR A 263 33.21 -13.09 30.57
N THR A 264 31.97 -13.09 30.98
CA THR A 264 31.45 -13.96 32.03
C THR A 264 30.52 -15.00 31.46
N ARG A 265 30.60 -16.20 32.02
CA ARG A 265 29.70 -17.29 31.59
C ARG A 265 28.39 -17.18 32.38
N GLN A 266 27.28 -17.06 31.67
CA GLN A 266 25.95 -16.97 32.24
C GLN A 266 25.03 -18.06 31.71
N VAL A 267 23.90 -18.28 32.34
CA VAL A 267 22.84 -19.15 31.84
C VAL A 267 21.86 -18.28 31.08
N SER A 268 21.43 -18.75 29.91
CA SER A 268 20.39 -18.08 29.12
C SER A 268 19.09 -18.02 29.91
N ASP A 269 18.47 -16.86 29.96
CA ASP A 269 17.20 -16.56 30.63
C ASP A 269 16.00 -16.54 29.66
N LEU A 270 16.17 -17.08 28.45
CA LEU A 270 15.09 -17.28 27.48
C LEU A 270 13.96 -18.09 28.11
N ASP A 271 12.73 -17.57 28.04
CA ASP A 271 11.51 -18.28 28.48
C ASP A 271 10.70 -18.75 27.25
N PRO A 272 11.00 -19.94 26.73
CA PRO A 272 10.27 -20.46 25.57
C PRO A 272 8.80 -20.75 25.85
N ASP A 273 8.46 -21.02 27.11
CA ASP A 273 7.08 -21.40 27.48
C ASP A 273 6.17 -20.17 27.47
N LEU A 274 6.65 -19.03 27.96
CA LEU A 274 5.95 -17.75 27.82
C LEU A 274 5.73 -17.39 26.35
N LEU A 275 6.76 -17.49 25.53
CA LEU A 275 6.68 -17.14 24.10
C LEU A 275 5.75 -18.09 23.32
N ARG A 276 5.77 -19.41 23.62
CA ARG A 276 4.82 -20.38 23.05
C ARG A 276 3.39 -20.06 23.46
N GLU A 277 3.17 -19.66 24.71
CA GLU A 277 1.83 -19.36 25.20
C GLU A 277 1.27 -18.08 24.53
N ILE A 278 2.09 -17.02 24.38
CA ILE A 278 1.71 -15.81 23.63
C ILE A 278 1.32 -16.17 22.20
N ALA A 279 2.17 -16.92 21.50
CA ALA A 279 1.92 -17.34 20.11
C ALA A 279 0.65 -18.20 20.00
N ARG A 280 0.46 -19.17 20.91
CA ARG A 280 -0.71 -20.05 20.93
C ARG A 280 -2.02 -19.27 21.14
N GLN A 281 -2.05 -18.34 22.10
CA GLN A 281 -3.24 -17.54 22.41
C GLN A 281 -3.65 -16.65 21.26
N THR A 282 -2.70 -16.13 20.51
CA THR A 282 -2.92 -15.16 19.42
C THR A 282 -3.04 -15.82 18.05
N HIS A 283 -3.02 -17.17 17.97
CA HIS A 283 -2.99 -17.92 16.70
C HIS A 283 -1.78 -17.61 15.81
N GLY A 284 -0.68 -17.16 16.42
CA GLY A 284 0.61 -16.99 15.76
C GLY A 284 1.45 -18.27 15.81
N GLY A 285 2.76 -18.11 15.70
CA GLY A 285 3.74 -19.21 15.78
C GLY A 285 4.90 -18.87 16.69
N PHE A 286 5.48 -19.89 17.34
CA PHE A 286 6.75 -19.77 18.05
C PHE A 286 7.86 -20.41 17.25
N PHE A 287 8.96 -19.68 17.08
CA PHE A 287 10.16 -20.13 16.39
C PHE A 287 11.36 -19.90 17.28
N ARG A 288 12.30 -20.84 17.22
CA ARG A 288 13.57 -20.70 17.91
C ARG A 288 14.66 -20.45 16.89
N ALA A 289 15.46 -19.45 17.14
CA ALA A 289 16.55 -19.06 16.27
C ALA A 289 17.87 -19.06 17.04
N GLU A 290 18.54 -20.21 17.02
CA GLU A 290 19.88 -20.37 17.62
C GLU A 290 20.97 -19.83 16.69
N GLU A 291 20.73 -19.90 15.36
CA GLU A 291 21.64 -19.49 14.34
C GLU A 291 20.93 -18.67 13.25
N ARG A 292 21.70 -18.04 12.39
CA ARG A 292 21.21 -17.21 11.29
C ARG A 292 20.23 -17.95 10.37
N ASP A 293 20.52 -19.21 10.05
CA ASP A 293 19.71 -20.00 9.10
C ASP A 293 18.35 -20.39 9.68
N THR A 294 18.30 -20.67 10.99
CA THR A 294 17.04 -20.97 11.70
C THR A 294 16.16 -19.72 11.79
N LEU A 295 16.74 -18.53 12.03
CA LEU A 295 16.01 -17.28 12.03
C LEU A 295 15.44 -16.95 10.64
N ALA A 296 16.23 -17.11 9.57
CA ALA A 296 15.76 -16.92 8.21
C ALA A 296 14.61 -17.88 7.86
N SER A 297 14.69 -19.13 8.36
CA SER A 297 13.62 -20.11 8.18
C SER A 297 12.34 -19.73 8.93
N ALA A 298 12.45 -19.15 10.15
CA ALA A 298 11.30 -18.63 10.90
C ALA A 298 10.56 -17.54 10.12
N PHE A 299 11.27 -16.56 9.57
CA PHE A 299 10.65 -15.54 8.73
C PHE A 299 10.00 -16.10 7.47
N LYS A 300 10.61 -17.11 6.82
CA LYS A 300 9.97 -17.80 5.68
C LYS A 300 8.70 -18.54 6.06
N ALA A 301 8.66 -19.14 7.25
CA ALA A 301 7.46 -19.82 7.75
C ALA A 301 6.32 -18.81 8.04
N ILE A 302 6.64 -17.65 8.60
CA ILE A 302 5.69 -16.55 8.79
C ILE A 302 5.13 -16.10 7.44
N ASP A 303 6.00 -15.90 6.43
CA ASP A 303 5.59 -15.54 5.06
C ASP A 303 4.64 -16.58 4.46
N ALA A 304 4.94 -17.86 4.62
CA ALA A 304 4.10 -18.94 4.10
C ALA A 304 2.73 -18.98 4.76
N THR A 305 2.66 -18.69 6.07
CA THR A 305 1.41 -18.71 6.85
C THR A 305 0.53 -17.49 6.52
N GLN A 306 1.15 -16.34 6.25
CA GLN A 306 0.45 -15.09 5.98
C GLN A 306 0.19 -14.83 4.49
N LYS A 307 0.65 -15.69 3.59
CA LYS A 307 0.24 -15.67 2.18
C LYS A 307 -1.24 -16.06 2.08
N VAL A 308 -2.11 -15.10 2.34
CA VAL A 308 -3.51 -15.19 1.96
C VAL A 308 -3.58 -15.06 0.44
N ASP A 309 -4.45 -15.87 -0.20
CA ASP A 309 -4.86 -15.69 -1.59
C ASP A 309 -5.21 -14.21 -1.84
N LEU A 310 -4.28 -13.50 -2.43
CA LEU A 310 -4.47 -12.15 -2.91
C LEU A 310 -5.55 -12.23 -4.01
N LYS A 311 -6.81 -12.04 -3.64
CA LYS A 311 -7.87 -11.78 -4.61
C LYS A 311 -7.56 -10.43 -5.21
N GLU A 312 -6.95 -10.44 -6.38
CA GLU A 312 -6.71 -9.25 -7.19
C GLU A 312 -8.02 -8.48 -7.32
N LYS A 313 -8.20 -7.44 -6.53
CA LYS A 313 -9.24 -6.46 -6.77
C LYS A 313 -8.75 -5.57 -7.90
N HIS A 314 -9.20 -5.88 -9.12
CA HIS A 314 -9.00 -5.02 -10.26
C HIS A 314 -9.78 -3.72 -10.03
N HIS A 315 -9.10 -2.66 -9.66
CA HIS A 315 -9.66 -1.31 -9.74
C HIS A 315 -9.50 -0.82 -11.19
N VAL A 316 -10.60 -0.87 -11.91
CA VAL A 316 -10.67 -0.36 -13.28
C VAL A 316 -10.93 1.14 -13.20
N VAL A 317 -9.89 1.94 -13.46
CA VAL A 317 -10.05 3.38 -13.62
C VAL A 317 -10.39 3.68 -15.08
N THR A 318 -11.58 4.22 -15.31
CA THR A 318 -12.06 4.59 -16.65
C THR A 318 -11.92 6.09 -16.85
N THR A 319 -11.18 6.51 -17.87
CA THR A 319 -11.09 7.91 -18.28
C THR A 319 -12.02 8.15 -19.47
N GLU A 320 -12.96 9.07 -19.30
CA GLU A 320 -13.92 9.45 -20.36
C GLU A 320 -13.24 10.30 -21.44
N LEU A 321 -13.34 9.86 -22.69
CA LEU A 321 -12.77 10.56 -23.85
C LEU A 321 -13.81 11.36 -24.64
N PHE A 322 -15.11 11.30 -24.28
CA PHE A 322 -16.17 11.98 -25.02
C PHE A 322 -15.95 13.50 -25.19
N PRO A 323 -15.33 14.26 -24.25
CA PRO A 323 -15.11 15.70 -24.43
C PRO A 323 -14.21 16.02 -25.62
N TRP A 324 -13.24 15.15 -25.92
CA TRP A 324 -12.32 15.30 -27.05
C TRP A 324 -12.99 15.12 -28.41
N LEU A 325 -14.16 14.48 -28.47
CA LEU A 325 -14.99 14.36 -29.67
C LEU A 325 -16.11 15.41 -29.67
N ALA A 326 -16.71 15.69 -28.51
CA ALA A 326 -17.83 16.63 -28.39
C ALA A 326 -17.40 18.08 -28.68
N ALA A 327 -16.26 18.52 -28.14
CA ALA A 327 -15.80 19.90 -28.34
C ALA A 327 -15.51 20.25 -29.81
N PRO A 328 -14.72 19.48 -30.58
CA PRO A 328 -14.53 19.75 -32.01
C PRO A 328 -15.82 19.52 -32.81
N GLY A 329 -16.66 18.56 -32.43
CA GLY A 329 -17.97 18.36 -33.05
C GLY A 329 -18.85 19.61 -32.93
N LEU A 330 -18.93 20.19 -31.74
CA LEU A 330 -19.68 21.43 -31.51
C LEU A 330 -19.10 22.60 -32.29
N ALA A 331 -17.78 22.74 -32.31
CA ALA A 331 -17.09 23.80 -33.07
C ALA A 331 -17.41 23.71 -34.59
N LEU A 332 -17.41 22.52 -35.18
CA LEU A 332 -17.75 22.29 -36.57
C LEU A 332 -19.22 22.59 -36.85
N LEU A 333 -20.14 22.22 -35.97
CA LEU A 333 -21.56 22.57 -36.12
C LEU A 333 -21.77 24.06 -36.07
N PHE A 334 -21.10 24.77 -35.18
CA PHE A 334 -21.19 26.22 -35.05
C PHE A 334 -20.58 26.94 -36.30
N ALA A 335 -19.43 26.50 -36.77
CA ALA A 335 -18.79 27.00 -37.97
C ALA A 335 -19.65 26.75 -39.21
N GLY A 336 -20.25 25.56 -39.35
CA GLY A 336 -21.17 25.23 -40.44
C GLY A 336 -22.44 26.08 -40.41
N ALA A 337 -23.01 26.34 -39.24
CA ALA A 337 -24.14 27.24 -39.05
C ALA A 337 -23.81 28.69 -39.40
N LEU A 338 -22.69 29.24 -38.94
CA LEU A 338 -22.25 30.59 -39.28
C LEU A 338 -22.02 30.78 -40.76
N LEU A 339 -21.36 29.84 -41.43
CA LEU A 339 -21.14 29.86 -42.88
C LEU A 339 -22.44 29.75 -43.65
N ALA A 340 -23.45 29.03 -43.14
CA ALA A 340 -24.78 28.94 -43.76
C ALA A 340 -25.59 30.24 -43.66
N LEU A 341 -25.30 31.10 -42.66
CA LEU A 341 -25.93 32.39 -42.45
C LEU A 341 -25.21 33.56 -43.16
N ALA A 342 -23.99 33.32 -43.64
CA ALA A 342 -23.23 34.34 -44.34
C ALA A 342 -23.94 34.81 -45.62
N PRO A 343 -24.03 36.12 -45.91
CA PRO A 343 -24.68 36.61 -47.11
C PRO A 343 -23.90 36.17 -48.34
N GLY A 344 -24.48 35.25 -49.13
CA GLY A 344 -23.88 34.60 -50.28
C GLY A 344 -23.87 33.06 -50.22
N ALA A 345 -24.29 32.44 -49.11
CA ALA A 345 -24.36 30.98 -48.94
C ALA A 345 -25.76 30.40 -49.14
N SER A 346 -26.74 31.17 -49.62
CA SER A 346 -28.07 30.63 -49.93
C SER A 346 -28.00 29.77 -51.20
N PRO A 347 -28.68 28.59 -51.17
CA PRO A 347 -28.67 27.62 -52.28
C PRO A 347 -29.29 28.18 -53.55
#